data_27e13a8c4d240b0f0482e5aabca19329
#
_entry.id   27e13a8c4d240b0f0482e5aabca19329
#
_cell.length_a   1.000
_cell.length_b   1.000
_cell.length_c   1.000
_cell.angle_alpha   90.00
_cell.angle_beta   90.00
_cell.angle_gamma   90.00
#
_symmetry.space_group_name_H-M   'P 1'
#
loop_
_entity.id
_entity.type
_entity.pdbx_description
1 polymer ?
#
loop_
_entity_poly.entity_id
_entity_poly.type
_entity_poly.pdbx_seq_one_letter_code
_entity_poly.pdbx_strand_id
1 'polypeptide(L)'
;MKRDADTDKRWMSAALNLARRGLGNVWPNPAVGCVVVSQGRVVGRGWTQPGGRPHAEAMALAAAGPAAAGGCAYVTLEPCAHQGRTPPCADALIAARLARVVYAVGDPDPRVAGAGAARMKAAGLAVETDVLADAAYALNLGFFSRVTRRRPMFTLKMATSLDGRIATRTGASQWITGPAARAHGHRLRAEHDAIMVGSGTAVADDPALTCRLPGLRDRSPLRVLCDSGLRTPSTSKMFADQTAAATWVATTEAAAAADTAMTASGARLLVVPPAADGGGVDLVALAERLASDGLTRVLIEGGGLLAAAALKAGLIDQIVAFRGGQIIGGDGLPAVGAMAIADLSAAFHFTRVDSQAVGDDVMEIYRQSFS
;
A
#
# COMPACT_ATOMS: atom_id res chain seq x y z
N MET A 1 -12.70 7.70 -36.77
CA MET A 1 -13.16 6.48 -36.09
C MET A 1 -13.91 6.93 -34.85
N LYS A 2 -15.23 6.69 -34.73
CA LYS A 2 -15.95 6.96 -33.46
C LYS A 2 -15.30 6.10 -32.34
N ARG A 3 -14.86 6.77 -31.30
CA ARG A 3 -14.24 6.13 -30.14
C ARG A 3 -15.30 5.37 -29.38
N ASP A 4 -15.07 4.11 -29.16
CA ASP A 4 -15.91 3.29 -28.29
C ASP A 4 -15.36 3.39 -26.86
N ALA A 5 -16.09 4.11 -25.99
CA ALA A 5 -15.73 4.30 -24.60
C ALA A 5 -15.55 2.96 -23.85
N ASP A 6 -16.28 1.93 -24.28
CA ASP A 6 -16.17 0.59 -23.68
C ASP A 6 -14.87 -0.10 -24.06
N THR A 7 -14.37 0.14 -25.28
CA THR A 7 -13.05 -0.33 -25.71
C THR A 7 -11.93 0.31 -24.90
N ASP A 8 -11.99 1.62 -24.62
CA ASP A 8 -10.99 2.32 -23.78
C ASP A 8 -11.01 1.81 -22.34
N LYS A 9 -12.21 1.63 -21.77
CA LYS A 9 -12.35 1.02 -20.42
C LYS A 9 -11.78 -0.39 -20.35
N ARG A 10 -12.01 -1.21 -21.38
CA ARG A 10 -11.47 -2.57 -21.46
C ARG A 10 -9.95 -2.58 -21.40
N TRP A 11 -9.28 -1.76 -22.21
CA TRP A 11 -7.82 -1.74 -22.25
C TRP A 11 -7.22 -1.07 -21.01
N MET A 12 -7.88 -0.04 -20.48
CA MET A 12 -7.46 0.57 -19.22
C MET A 12 -7.62 -0.41 -18.05
N SER A 13 -8.67 -1.21 -18.00
CA SER A 13 -8.82 -2.30 -17.00
C SER A 13 -7.68 -3.31 -17.10
N ALA A 14 -7.25 -3.65 -18.31
CA ALA A 14 -6.08 -4.52 -18.50
C ALA A 14 -4.79 -3.87 -17.98
N ALA A 15 -4.59 -2.57 -18.23
CA ALA A 15 -3.47 -1.81 -17.69
C ALA A 15 -3.51 -1.74 -16.15
N LEU A 16 -4.67 -1.51 -15.54
CA LEU A 16 -4.86 -1.53 -14.08
C LEU A 16 -4.52 -2.89 -13.46
N ASN A 17 -4.90 -3.99 -14.12
CA ASN A 17 -4.55 -5.33 -13.65
C ASN A 17 -3.03 -5.61 -13.72
N LEU A 18 -2.33 -5.02 -14.69
CA LEU A 18 -0.86 -5.07 -14.73
C LEU A 18 -0.24 -4.21 -13.62
N ALA A 19 -0.77 -3.01 -13.38
CA ALA A 19 -0.30 -2.11 -12.32
C ALA A 19 -0.33 -2.77 -10.93
N ARG A 20 -1.37 -3.57 -10.63
CA ARG A 20 -1.48 -4.31 -9.35
C ARG A 20 -0.27 -5.18 -9.03
N ARG A 21 0.45 -5.66 -10.05
CA ARG A 21 1.67 -6.46 -9.87
C ARG A 21 2.81 -5.69 -9.22
N GLY A 22 2.81 -4.35 -9.32
CA GLY A 22 3.80 -3.47 -8.71
C GLY A 22 3.55 -3.14 -7.25
N LEU A 23 2.31 -3.31 -6.73
CA LEU A 23 1.97 -2.94 -5.35
C LEU A 23 2.89 -3.61 -4.33
N GLY A 24 3.35 -2.87 -3.32
CA GLY A 24 4.26 -3.31 -2.26
C GLY A 24 5.71 -3.52 -2.68
N ASN A 25 6.08 -3.24 -3.94
CA ASN A 25 7.41 -3.58 -4.45
C ASN A 25 8.05 -2.49 -5.34
N VAL A 26 7.39 -1.36 -5.51
CA VAL A 26 7.84 -0.29 -6.42
C VAL A 26 8.17 1.02 -5.73
N TRP A 27 7.89 1.11 -4.42
CA TRP A 27 8.18 2.33 -3.66
C TRP A 27 9.62 2.81 -3.85
N PRO A 28 9.87 4.13 -3.87
CA PRO A 28 8.94 5.24 -3.68
C PRO A 28 8.10 5.62 -4.92
N ASN A 29 8.16 4.86 -6.00
CA ASN A 29 7.48 5.12 -7.27
C ASN A 29 6.02 4.60 -7.24
N PRO A 30 5.14 5.12 -8.14
CA PRO A 30 3.80 4.59 -8.31
C PRO A 30 3.79 3.22 -9.01
N ALA A 31 2.78 2.42 -8.70
CA ALA A 31 2.48 1.19 -9.42
C ALA A 31 1.70 1.53 -10.70
N VAL A 32 2.37 1.55 -11.83
CA VAL A 32 1.81 1.88 -13.14
C VAL A 32 1.70 0.63 -14.01
N GLY A 33 0.66 0.56 -14.83
CA GLY A 33 0.51 -0.42 -15.89
C GLY A 33 0.35 0.26 -17.23
N CYS A 34 0.88 -0.36 -18.28
CA CYS A 34 0.79 0.11 -19.66
C CYS A 34 0.43 -1.04 -20.59
N VAL A 35 -0.53 -0.78 -21.49
CA VAL A 35 -0.93 -1.67 -22.59
C VAL A 35 -0.83 -0.91 -23.89
N VAL A 36 -0.07 -1.42 -24.85
CA VAL A 36 0.01 -0.87 -26.22
C VAL A 36 -0.84 -1.73 -27.14
N VAL A 37 -1.77 -1.06 -27.85
CA VAL A 37 -2.72 -1.69 -28.76
C VAL A 37 -2.50 -1.14 -30.17
N SER A 38 -2.36 -2.03 -31.15
CA SER A 38 -2.28 -1.68 -32.56
C SER A 38 -3.25 -2.57 -33.34
N GLN A 39 -4.04 -1.98 -34.24
CA GLN A 39 -5.04 -2.71 -35.05
C GLN A 39 -5.99 -3.61 -34.23
N GLY A 40 -6.41 -3.14 -33.02
CA GLY A 40 -7.30 -3.87 -32.12
C GLY A 40 -6.65 -5.03 -31.35
N ARG A 41 -5.33 -5.22 -31.47
CA ARG A 41 -4.57 -6.27 -30.78
C ARG A 41 -3.57 -5.68 -29.81
N VAL A 42 -3.39 -6.34 -28.67
CA VAL A 42 -2.33 -5.99 -27.72
C VAL A 42 -0.98 -6.41 -28.30
N VAL A 43 -0.12 -5.44 -28.57
CA VAL A 43 1.24 -5.64 -29.10
C VAL A 43 2.31 -5.51 -28.01
N GLY A 44 2.01 -4.82 -26.91
CA GLY A 44 2.95 -4.68 -25.78
C GLY A 44 2.23 -4.51 -24.44
N ARG A 45 2.84 -5.01 -23.38
CA ARG A 45 2.35 -4.91 -22.00
C ARG A 45 3.50 -4.67 -21.06
N GLY A 46 3.29 -3.82 -20.06
CA GLY A 46 4.28 -3.53 -19.04
C GLY A 46 3.66 -3.07 -17.74
N TRP A 47 4.42 -3.17 -16.68
CA TRP A 47 4.10 -2.57 -15.37
C TRP A 47 5.40 -2.09 -14.74
N THR A 48 5.30 -1.15 -13.77
CA THR A 48 6.46 -0.66 -13.02
C THR A 48 7.18 -1.83 -12.34
N GLN A 49 8.45 -2.02 -12.65
CA GLN A 49 9.24 -3.15 -12.15
C GLN A 49 9.68 -2.95 -10.69
N PRO A 50 10.09 -4.02 -9.96
CA PRO A 50 10.61 -3.94 -8.60
C PRO A 50 11.66 -2.85 -8.42
N GLY A 51 11.57 -2.10 -7.31
CA GLY A 51 12.42 -0.92 -7.09
C GLY A 51 12.01 0.30 -7.92
N GLY A 52 10.85 0.24 -8.60
CA GLY A 52 10.25 1.37 -9.33
C GLY A 52 10.78 1.57 -10.76
N ARG A 53 11.65 0.70 -11.27
CA ARG A 53 12.23 0.82 -12.62
C ARG A 53 12.56 -0.54 -13.22
N PRO A 54 12.45 -0.71 -14.58
CA PRO A 54 11.91 0.25 -15.57
C PRO A 54 10.42 0.59 -15.36
N HIS A 55 9.99 1.74 -15.91
CA HIS A 55 8.58 2.15 -15.90
C HIS A 55 7.74 1.27 -16.83
N ALA A 56 6.41 1.28 -16.62
CA ALA A 56 5.47 0.45 -17.35
C ALA A 56 5.52 0.68 -18.86
N GLU A 57 5.62 1.95 -19.26
CA GLU A 57 5.66 2.36 -20.67
C GLU A 57 6.91 1.81 -21.38
N ALA A 58 8.09 1.91 -20.72
CA ALA A 58 9.34 1.38 -21.27
C ALA A 58 9.24 -0.14 -21.51
N MET A 59 8.65 -0.87 -20.55
CA MET A 59 8.43 -2.32 -20.66
C MET A 59 7.45 -2.67 -21.77
N ALA A 60 6.34 -1.91 -21.88
CA ALA A 60 5.33 -2.14 -22.89
C ALA A 60 5.85 -1.82 -24.32
N LEU A 61 6.63 -0.73 -24.47
CA LEU A 61 7.23 -0.35 -25.75
C LEU A 61 8.33 -1.32 -26.18
N ALA A 62 9.14 -1.81 -25.24
CA ALA A 62 10.17 -2.82 -25.52
C ALA A 62 9.52 -4.12 -26.03
N ALA A 63 8.39 -4.52 -25.45
CA ALA A 63 7.64 -5.69 -25.89
C ALA A 63 6.94 -5.48 -27.25
N ALA A 64 6.46 -4.26 -27.53
CA ALA A 64 5.75 -3.94 -28.76
C ALA A 64 6.71 -3.79 -29.95
N GLY A 65 7.91 -3.28 -29.74
CA GLY A 65 8.83 -2.97 -30.81
C GLY A 65 8.23 -2.09 -31.90
N PRO A 66 8.55 -2.34 -33.18
CA PRO A 66 8.01 -1.56 -34.31
C PRO A 66 6.48 -1.64 -34.45
N ALA A 67 5.80 -2.65 -33.89
CA ALA A 67 4.36 -2.79 -33.94
C ALA A 67 3.60 -1.71 -33.12
N ALA A 68 4.31 -0.94 -32.30
CA ALA A 68 3.74 0.19 -31.57
C ALA A 68 3.33 1.34 -32.51
N ALA A 69 4.02 1.52 -33.64
CA ALA A 69 3.79 2.65 -34.53
C ALA A 69 2.33 2.73 -35.01
N GLY A 70 1.74 3.94 -34.92
CA GLY A 70 0.33 4.18 -35.23
C GLY A 70 -0.67 3.62 -34.20
N GLY A 71 -0.20 2.96 -33.17
CA GLY A 71 -1.03 2.36 -32.12
C GLY A 71 -1.47 3.35 -31.03
N CYS A 72 -2.12 2.80 -29.99
CA CYS A 72 -2.59 3.52 -28.82
C CYS A 72 -1.97 2.90 -27.54
N ALA A 73 -1.42 3.73 -26.65
CA ALA A 73 -1.02 3.32 -25.33
C ALA A 73 -2.07 3.68 -24.27
N TYR A 74 -2.40 2.74 -23.40
CA TYR A 74 -3.24 2.91 -22.20
C TYR A 74 -2.37 2.83 -20.97
N VAL A 75 -2.28 3.91 -20.22
CA VAL A 75 -1.39 4.05 -19.07
C VAL A 75 -2.20 4.44 -17.85
N THR A 76 -1.97 3.80 -16.71
CA THR A 76 -2.78 4.04 -15.50
C THR A 76 -2.46 5.34 -14.77
N LEU A 77 -1.35 6.01 -15.11
CA LEU A 77 -0.94 7.30 -14.58
C LEU A 77 -0.35 8.14 -15.70
N GLU A 78 -0.40 9.47 -15.60
CA GLU A 78 0.21 10.37 -16.58
C GLU A 78 1.69 10.01 -16.84
N PRO A 79 2.12 9.84 -18.10
CA PRO A 79 3.52 9.55 -18.43
C PRO A 79 4.46 10.69 -18.00
N CYS A 80 5.55 10.34 -17.31
CA CYS A 80 6.48 11.33 -16.78
C CYS A 80 7.17 12.14 -17.89
N ALA A 81 7.40 13.45 -17.60
CA ALA A 81 8.07 14.40 -18.52
C ALA A 81 9.46 14.82 -18.03
N HIS A 82 9.81 14.54 -16.77
CA HIS A 82 11.11 14.93 -16.21
C HIS A 82 12.21 13.93 -16.54
N GLN A 83 13.43 14.44 -16.78
CA GLN A 83 14.62 13.62 -16.90
C GLN A 83 14.99 13.05 -15.54
N GLY A 84 14.89 11.74 -15.39
CA GLY A 84 15.33 11.00 -14.21
C GLY A 84 16.58 10.18 -14.50
N ARG A 85 16.68 8.99 -13.89
CA ARG A 85 17.71 8.00 -14.22
C ARG A 85 17.54 7.41 -15.62
N THR A 86 16.35 7.51 -16.21
CA THR A 86 16.00 7.10 -17.56
C THR A 86 15.32 8.27 -18.27
N PRO A 87 15.34 8.31 -19.62
CA PRO A 87 14.58 9.30 -20.37
C PRO A 87 13.10 9.32 -19.98
N PRO A 88 12.40 10.47 -20.13
CA PRO A 88 10.98 10.60 -19.84
C PRO A 88 10.14 9.60 -20.63
N CYS A 89 9.09 9.04 -20.00
CA CYS A 89 8.19 8.12 -20.69
C CYS A 89 7.43 8.81 -21.82
N ALA A 90 7.09 10.09 -21.68
CA ALA A 90 6.48 10.88 -22.74
C ALA A 90 7.33 10.87 -24.03
N ASP A 91 8.66 11.02 -23.89
CA ASP A 91 9.58 10.98 -25.04
C ASP A 91 9.64 9.60 -25.68
N ALA A 92 9.65 8.54 -24.86
CA ALA A 92 9.66 7.17 -25.36
C ALA A 92 8.38 6.86 -26.17
N LEU A 93 7.22 7.34 -25.71
CA LEU A 93 5.93 7.18 -26.37
C LEU A 93 5.90 7.95 -27.71
N ILE A 94 6.47 9.17 -27.75
CA ILE A 94 6.62 9.97 -28.97
C ILE A 94 7.56 9.27 -29.96
N ALA A 95 8.72 8.83 -29.51
CA ALA A 95 9.71 8.15 -30.33
C ALA A 95 9.19 6.85 -30.94
N ALA A 96 8.31 6.15 -30.23
CA ALA A 96 7.61 4.96 -30.71
C ALA A 96 6.55 5.25 -31.80
N ARG A 97 6.33 6.52 -32.16
CA ARG A 97 5.37 7.00 -33.16
C ARG A 97 3.95 6.51 -32.89
N LEU A 98 3.54 6.50 -31.62
CA LEU A 98 2.15 6.23 -31.28
C LEU A 98 1.22 7.30 -31.87
N ALA A 99 0.02 6.93 -32.27
CA ALA A 99 -1.00 7.87 -32.72
C ALA A 99 -1.79 8.47 -31.53
N ARG A 100 -1.93 7.71 -30.43
CA ARG A 100 -2.79 8.07 -29.30
C ARG A 100 -2.21 7.56 -27.97
N VAL A 101 -2.42 8.35 -26.92
CA VAL A 101 -2.17 7.94 -25.52
C VAL A 101 -3.41 8.23 -24.70
N VAL A 102 -3.87 7.25 -23.93
CA VAL A 102 -4.95 7.37 -22.95
C VAL A 102 -4.35 7.11 -21.58
N TYR A 103 -4.44 8.07 -20.67
CA TYR A 103 -4.03 7.82 -19.29
C TYR A 103 -5.21 7.99 -18.32
N ALA A 104 -5.19 7.23 -17.20
CA ALA A 104 -6.34 7.16 -16.32
C ALA A 104 -6.44 8.38 -15.40
N VAL A 105 -5.32 8.81 -14.79
CA VAL A 105 -5.29 9.90 -13.80
C VAL A 105 -3.99 10.69 -13.94
N GLY A 106 -4.04 12.00 -13.67
CA GLY A 106 -2.87 12.89 -13.65
C GLY A 106 -1.90 12.55 -12.51
N ASP A 107 -0.63 12.86 -12.71
CA ASP A 107 0.39 12.70 -11.66
C ASP A 107 0.31 13.89 -10.69
N PRO A 108 0.24 13.68 -9.37
CA PRO A 108 0.20 14.75 -8.39
C PRO A 108 1.57 15.42 -8.17
N ASP A 109 2.66 14.84 -8.69
CA ASP A 109 4.01 15.41 -8.54
C ASP A 109 4.11 16.70 -9.38
N PRO A 110 4.40 17.87 -8.77
CA PRO A 110 4.50 19.15 -9.51
C PRO A 110 5.50 19.14 -10.67
N ARG A 111 6.47 18.21 -10.65
CA ARG A 111 7.43 18.03 -11.73
C ARG A 111 6.84 17.36 -12.97
N VAL A 112 5.68 16.72 -12.82
CA VAL A 112 4.97 15.99 -13.91
C VAL A 112 3.67 16.72 -14.25
N ALA A 113 2.77 16.86 -13.33
CA ALA A 113 1.46 17.55 -13.32
C ALA A 113 1.03 18.23 -14.65
N GLY A 114 0.62 17.45 -15.64
CA GLY A 114 0.19 17.94 -16.97
C GLY A 114 1.33 18.15 -17.99
N ALA A 115 2.60 18.09 -17.54
CA ALA A 115 3.74 18.33 -18.46
C ALA A 115 3.93 17.19 -19.46
N GLY A 116 3.67 15.94 -19.04
CA GLY A 116 3.70 14.79 -19.95
C GLY A 116 2.67 14.86 -21.05
N ALA A 117 1.43 15.17 -20.66
CA ALA A 117 0.33 15.35 -21.60
C ALA A 117 0.58 16.51 -22.58
N ALA A 118 1.05 17.66 -22.09
CA ALA A 118 1.38 18.82 -22.93
C ALA A 118 2.46 18.47 -23.96
N ARG A 119 3.53 17.78 -23.52
CA ARG A 119 4.66 17.38 -24.38
C ARG A 119 4.23 16.42 -25.49
N MET A 120 3.41 15.42 -25.16
CA MET A 120 2.89 14.47 -26.15
C MET A 120 1.94 15.17 -27.14
N LYS A 121 1.05 16.08 -26.68
CA LYS A 121 0.18 16.88 -27.57
C LYS A 121 0.98 17.76 -28.50
N ALA A 122 2.01 18.44 -28.03
CA ALA A 122 2.91 19.28 -28.84
C ALA A 122 3.63 18.48 -29.93
N ALA A 123 3.90 17.20 -29.68
CA ALA A 123 4.48 16.28 -30.66
C ALA A 123 3.44 15.66 -31.63
N GLY A 124 2.16 16.05 -31.54
CA GLY A 124 1.09 15.61 -32.44
C GLY A 124 0.35 14.35 -32.04
N LEU A 125 0.59 13.80 -30.85
CA LEU A 125 -0.16 12.66 -30.35
C LEU A 125 -1.56 13.09 -29.86
N ALA A 126 -2.58 12.29 -30.14
CA ALA A 126 -3.89 12.44 -29.49
C ALA A 126 -3.77 11.97 -28.04
N VAL A 127 -4.07 12.85 -27.06
CA VAL A 127 -3.97 12.55 -25.64
C VAL A 127 -5.31 12.71 -24.96
N GLU A 128 -5.76 11.67 -24.27
CA GLU A 128 -7.01 11.60 -23.50
C GLU A 128 -6.75 11.15 -22.08
N THR A 129 -7.68 11.51 -21.19
CA THR A 129 -7.55 11.26 -19.74
C THR A 129 -8.89 10.81 -19.16
N ASP A 130 -8.89 10.47 -17.88
CA ASP A 130 -10.04 10.16 -17.01
C ASP A 130 -10.76 8.84 -17.31
N VAL A 131 -10.13 7.94 -18.06
CA VAL A 131 -10.68 6.59 -18.27
C VAL A 131 -10.37 5.72 -17.05
N LEU A 132 -11.38 5.38 -16.25
CA LEU A 132 -11.28 4.67 -14.98
C LEU A 132 -10.39 5.40 -13.96
N ALA A 133 -10.49 6.71 -13.88
CA ALA A 133 -9.68 7.56 -13.01
C ALA A 133 -9.78 7.14 -11.54
N ASP A 134 -10.99 6.91 -11.02
CA ASP A 134 -11.20 6.52 -9.61
C ASP A 134 -10.49 5.20 -9.27
N ALA A 135 -10.52 4.23 -10.18
CA ALA A 135 -9.86 2.95 -9.98
C ALA A 135 -8.32 3.09 -9.99
N ALA A 136 -7.79 3.96 -10.85
CA ALA A 136 -6.35 4.25 -10.93
C ALA A 136 -5.86 5.04 -9.71
N TYR A 137 -6.65 6.03 -9.26
CA TYR A 137 -6.40 6.78 -8.04
C TYR A 137 -6.38 5.86 -6.82
N ALA A 138 -7.42 5.02 -6.66
CA ALA A 138 -7.53 4.09 -5.55
C ALA A 138 -6.37 3.07 -5.52
N LEU A 139 -5.88 2.63 -6.67
CA LEU A 139 -4.74 1.73 -6.77
C LEU A 139 -3.46 2.41 -6.28
N ASN A 140 -3.26 3.68 -6.62
CA ASN A 140 -2.06 4.45 -6.26
C ASN A 140 -2.28 5.40 -5.07
N LEU A 141 -3.34 5.21 -4.26
CA LEU A 141 -3.67 6.08 -3.13
C LEU A 141 -2.46 6.33 -2.21
N GLY A 142 -1.62 5.32 -1.99
CA GLY A 142 -0.40 5.45 -1.20
C GLY A 142 0.61 6.43 -1.81
N PHE A 143 0.83 6.36 -3.12
CA PHE A 143 1.70 7.30 -3.83
C PHE A 143 1.12 8.72 -3.77
N PHE A 144 -0.17 8.90 -4.05
CA PHE A 144 -0.84 10.18 -3.94
C PHE A 144 -0.74 10.75 -2.52
N SER A 145 -1.02 9.94 -1.48
CA SER A 145 -0.93 10.36 -0.08
C SER A 145 0.48 10.82 0.27
N ARG A 146 1.51 10.07 -0.14
CA ARG A 146 2.91 10.43 0.11
C ARG A 146 3.26 11.78 -0.51
N VAL A 147 2.84 12.05 -1.74
CA VAL A 147 3.15 13.30 -2.45
C VAL A 147 2.36 14.49 -1.89
N THR A 148 1.05 14.32 -1.66
CA THR A 148 0.15 15.44 -1.30
C THR A 148 0.02 15.67 0.20
N ARG A 149 0.12 14.60 1.02
CA ARG A 149 -0.07 14.66 2.48
C ARG A 149 1.21 14.37 3.28
N ARG A 150 2.31 14.06 2.60
CA ARG A 150 3.62 13.74 3.21
C ARG A 150 3.58 12.56 4.19
N ARG A 151 2.62 11.64 4.00
CA ARG A 151 2.52 10.40 4.78
C ARG A 151 2.11 9.23 3.89
N PRO A 152 2.48 7.97 4.22
CA PRO A 152 1.97 6.80 3.52
C PRO A 152 0.45 6.68 3.67
N MET A 153 -0.18 5.89 2.81
CA MET A 153 -1.51 5.34 3.07
C MET A 153 -1.41 4.26 4.15
N PHE A 154 -2.29 4.30 5.14
CA PHE A 154 -2.39 3.29 6.18
C PHE A 154 -3.64 2.42 5.98
N THR A 155 -3.42 1.12 5.90
CA THR A 155 -4.48 0.11 5.91
C THR A 155 -4.48 -0.60 7.27
N LEU A 156 -5.57 -0.49 8.02
CA LEU A 156 -5.79 -1.29 9.23
C LEU A 156 -6.44 -2.62 8.85
N LYS A 157 -5.72 -3.73 9.06
CA LYS A 157 -6.29 -5.07 8.92
C LYS A 157 -6.79 -5.55 10.27
N MET A 158 -8.05 -5.97 10.32
CA MET A 158 -8.65 -6.62 11.48
C MET A 158 -9.08 -8.04 11.14
N ALA A 159 -8.88 -8.98 12.06
CA ALA A 159 -9.44 -10.33 11.98
C ALA A 159 -10.17 -10.60 13.29
N THR A 160 -11.49 -10.66 13.26
CA THR A 160 -12.32 -10.66 14.46
C THR A 160 -13.31 -11.83 14.47
N SER A 161 -13.74 -12.19 15.66
CA SER A 161 -14.97 -12.95 15.88
C SER A 161 -16.20 -12.14 15.43
N LEU A 162 -17.37 -12.75 15.40
CA LEU A 162 -18.63 -12.11 15.06
C LEU A 162 -18.96 -10.93 15.99
N ASP A 163 -18.58 -11.03 17.26
CA ASP A 163 -18.74 -10.01 18.30
C ASP A 163 -17.52 -9.08 18.47
N GLY A 164 -16.60 -9.02 17.46
CA GLY A 164 -15.54 -8.01 17.37
C GLY A 164 -14.32 -8.25 18.25
N ARG A 165 -14.03 -9.50 18.66
CA ARG A 165 -12.86 -9.84 19.47
C ARG A 165 -11.72 -10.37 18.63
N ILE A 166 -10.48 -10.06 19.02
CA ILE A 166 -9.25 -10.52 18.35
C ILE A 166 -8.54 -11.63 19.12
N ALA A 167 -8.95 -11.89 20.36
CA ALA A 167 -8.46 -12.98 21.22
C ALA A 167 -9.44 -13.22 22.36
N THR A 168 -9.31 -14.37 23.01
CA THR A 168 -9.95 -14.64 24.29
C THR A 168 -9.35 -13.78 25.41
N ARG A 169 -9.94 -13.78 26.60
CA ARG A 169 -9.44 -13.10 27.78
C ARG A 169 -8.00 -13.50 28.14
N THR A 170 -7.60 -14.73 27.85
CA THR A 170 -6.26 -15.25 28.10
C THR A 170 -5.27 -15.02 26.94
N GLY A 171 -5.70 -14.36 25.86
CA GLY A 171 -4.85 -14.05 24.71
C GLY A 171 -4.86 -15.10 23.59
N ALA A 172 -5.61 -16.20 23.72
CA ALA A 172 -5.70 -17.18 22.63
C ALA A 172 -6.42 -16.57 21.41
N SER A 173 -5.72 -16.51 20.27
CA SER A 173 -6.19 -15.85 19.02
C SER A 173 -6.19 -16.78 17.79
N GLN A 174 -5.65 -17.98 17.89
CA GLN A 174 -5.48 -18.90 16.75
C GLN A 174 -6.51 -20.04 16.78
N TRP A 175 -7.42 -20.15 15.80
CA TRP A 175 -7.62 -19.26 14.66
C TRP A 175 -9.05 -18.71 14.71
N ILE A 176 -9.20 -17.39 14.68
CA ILE A 176 -10.53 -16.74 14.66
C ILE A 176 -11.11 -16.77 13.25
N THR A 177 -10.25 -16.69 12.21
CA THR A 177 -10.67 -16.72 10.80
C THR A 177 -10.06 -17.93 10.08
N GLY A 178 -10.74 -18.37 9.03
CA GLY A 178 -10.39 -19.54 8.24
C GLY A 178 -9.14 -19.39 7.35
N PRO A 179 -8.72 -20.48 6.68
CA PRO A 179 -7.52 -20.49 5.84
C PRO A 179 -7.60 -19.50 4.67
N ALA A 180 -8.77 -19.33 4.06
CA ALA A 180 -8.98 -18.41 2.95
C ALA A 180 -8.76 -16.94 3.37
N ALA A 181 -9.32 -16.51 4.51
CA ALA A 181 -9.09 -15.18 5.06
C ALA A 181 -7.61 -14.95 5.40
N ARG A 182 -6.93 -15.96 5.96
CA ARG A 182 -5.48 -15.87 6.23
C ARG A 182 -4.64 -15.72 4.95
N ALA A 183 -5.03 -16.41 3.86
CA ALA A 183 -4.40 -16.24 2.56
C ALA A 183 -4.57 -14.80 2.03
N HIS A 184 -5.76 -14.20 2.17
CA HIS A 184 -5.98 -12.78 1.86
C HIS A 184 -5.13 -11.86 2.74
N GLY A 185 -4.96 -12.16 4.05
CA GLY A 185 -4.03 -11.42 4.92
C GLY A 185 -2.59 -11.45 4.40
N HIS A 186 -2.10 -12.60 3.94
CA HIS A 186 -0.79 -12.71 3.31
C HIS A 186 -0.70 -11.93 1.98
N ARG A 187 -1.78 -11.88 1.20
CA ARG A 187 -1.83 -11.07 0.00
C ARG A 187 -1.72 -9.58 0.33
N LEU A 188 -2.42 -9.10 1.37
CA LEU A 188 -2.27 -7.72 1.84
C LEU A 188 -0.82 -7.40 2.19
N ARG A 189 -0.10 -8.33 2.85
CA ARG A 189 1.34 -8.15 3.12
C ARG A 189 2.14 -7.97 1.84
N ALA A 190 1.89 -8.77 0.81
CA ALA A 190 2.58 -8.65 -0.48
C ALA A 190 2.24 -7.37 -1.27
N GLU A 191 1.11 -6.72 -0.97
CA GLU A 191 0.62 -5.51 -1.63
C GLU A 191 0.94 -4.21 -0.85
N HIS A 192 1.65 -4.31 0.29
CA HIS A 192 2.09 -3.17 1.10
C HIS A 192 3.62 -3.11 1.18
N ASP A 193 4.15 -1.90 1.24
CA ASP A 193 5.59 -1.65 1.32
C ASP A 193 6.13 -2.05 2.70
N ALA A 194 5.31 -1.81 3.73
CA ALA A 194 5.64 -2.15 5.11
C ALA A 194 4.43 -2.73 5.88
N ILE A 195 4.73 -3.55 6.88
CA ILE A 195 3.80 -4.03 7.89
C ILE A 195 4.20 -3.45 9.26
N MET A 196 3.23 -2.86 9.97
CA MET A 196 3.46 -2.20 11.25
C MET A 196 2.72 -2.92 12.38
N VAL A 197 3.44 -3.17 13.47
CA VAL A 197 2.92 -3.76 14.72
C VAL A 197 3.44 -3.00 15.92
N GLY A 198 2.71 -3.09 17.05
CA GLY A 198 3.18 -2.60 18.34
C GLY A 198 3.95 -3.65 19.10
N SER A 199 4.77 -3.23 20.09
CA SER A 199 5.55 -4.11 20.95
C SER A 199 4.69 -5.13 21.72
N GLY A 200 3.45 -4.78 22.10
CA GLY A 200 2.54 -5.73 22.73
C GLY A 200 2.26 -6.96 21.87
N THR A 201 1.98 -6.76 20.58
CA THR A 201 1.79 -7.86 19.62
C THR A 201 3.09 -8.61 19.35
N ALA A 202 4.21 -7.87 19.23
CA ALA A 202 5.52 -8.47 19.01
C ALA A 202 5.94 -9.42 20.14
N VAL A 203 5.72 -9.02 21.38
CA VAL A 203 6.05 -9.83 22.58
C VAL A 203 5.07 -11.00 22.74
N ALA A 204 3.76 -10.77 22.53
CA ALA A 204 2.76 -11.82 22.77
C ALA A 204 2.78 -12.93 21.71
N ASP A 205 2.95 -12.57 20.43
CA ASP A 205 2.77 -13.52 19.31
C ASP A 205 4.09 -13.95 18.67
N ASP A 206 5.20 -13.26 18.95
CA ASP A 206 6.50 -13.44 18.29
C ASP A 206 6.37 -13.67 16.76
N PRO A 207 5.75 -12.73 16.01
CA PRO A 207 5.37 -12.96 14.63
C PRO A 207 6.54 -12.71 13.67
N ALA A 208 6.70 -13.56 12.66
CA ALA A 208 7.68 -13.32 11.60
C ALA A 208 7.28 -12.22 10.61
N LEU A 209 5.99 -11.87 10.50
CA LEU A 209 5.40 -10.82 9.64
C LEU A 209 5.72 -10.96 8.14
N THR A 210 6.04 -12.14 7.66
CA THR A 210 6.38 -12.43 6.26
C THR A 210 5.16 -12.78 5.42
N CYS A 211 5.25 -12.61 4.10
CA CYS A 211 4.32 -13.21 3.16
C CYS A 211 4.66 -14.69 2.96
N ARG A 212 3.69 -15.60 3.16
CA ARG A 212 3.89 -17.06 3.05
C ARG A 212 3.07 -17.68 1.92
N LEU A 213 2.52 -16.85 1.02
CA LEU A 213 1.87 -17.38 -0.19
C LEU A 213 2.91 -18.01 -1.13
N PRO A 214 2.59 -19.16 -1.75
CA PRO A 214 3.45 -19.76 -2.77
C PRO A 214 3.77 -18.75 -3.89
N GLY A 215 5.06 -18.62 -4.24
CA GLY A 215 5.55 -17.70 -5.27
C GLY A 215 5.59 -16.22 -4.88
N LEU A 216 5.27 -15.86 -3.61
CA LEU A 216 5.28 -14.47 -3.15
C LEU A 216 6.12 -14.26 -1.87
N ARG A 217 7.01 -15.18 -1.52
CA ARG A 217 7.85 -15.06 -0.30
C ARG A 217 8.80 -13.86 -0.35
N ASP A 218 9.35 -13.59 -1.52
CA ASP A 218 10.21 -12.45 -1.86
C ASP A 218 9.47 -11.11 -1.82
N ARG A 219 8.15 -11.14 -1.65
CA ARG A 219 7.29 -9.97 -1.49
C ARG A 219 6.87 -9.72 -0.03
N SER A 220 7.68 -10.20 0.90
CA SER A 220 7.49 -9.87 2.31
C SER A 220 7.74 -8.38 2.55
N PRO A 221 6.81 -7.67 3.21
CA PRO A 221 6.94 -6.23 3.44
C PRO A 221 8.06 -5.92 4.45
N LEU A 222 8.61 -4.70 4.38
CA LEU A 222 9.42 -4.14 5.45
C LEU A 222 8.66 -4.22 6.78
N ARG A 223 9.30 -4.61 7.86
CA ARG A 223 8.70 -4.67 9.20
C ARG A 223 8.93 -3.35 9.93
N VAL A 224 7.88 -2.76 10.47
CA VAL A 224 7.94 -1.57 11.32
C VAL A 224 7.39 -1.95 12.69
N LEU A 225 8.26 -1.95 13.69
CA LEU A 225 7.90 -2.18 15.09
C LEU A 225 7.79 -0.85 15.82
N CYS A 226 6.62 -0.56 16.40
CA CYS A 226 6.45 0.55 17.33
C CYS A 226 6.78 0.09 18.75
N ASP A 227 7.97 0.44 19.24
CA ASP A 227 8.47 0.05 20.57
C ASP A 227 9.25 1.19 21.23
N SER A 228 8.53 2.07 21.89
CA SER A 228 9.10 3.28 22.51
C SER A 228 10.17 3.01 23.56
N GLY A 229 10.15 1.84 24.17
CA GLY A 229 11.07 1.45 25.24
C GLY A 229 11.95 0.23 24.93
N LEU A 230 11.98 -0.22 23.65
CA LEU A 230 12.77 -1.37 23.18
C LEU A 230 12.56 -2.64 24.03
N ARG A 231 11.29 -2.94 24.33
CA ARG A 231 10.89 -4.07 25.20
C ARG A 231 10.84 -5.41 24.46
N THR A 232 10.79 -5.37 23.13
CA THR A 232 10.76 -6.58 22.30
C THR A 232 12.14 -7.24 22.31
N PRO A 233 12.25 -8.53 22.62
CA PRO A 233 13.54 -9.21 22.60
C PRO A 233 14.20 -9.15 21.21
N SER A 234 15.49 -8.84 21.16
CA SER A 234 16.28 -8.81 19.90
C SER A 234 16.40 -10.19 19.23
N THR A 235 16.03 -11.25 19.96
CA THR A 235 15.97 -12.64 19.47
C THR A 235 14.63 -13.01 18.82
N SER A 236 13.64 -12.09 18.81
CA SER A 236 12.33 -12.36 18.23
C SER A 236 12.43 -12.65 16.73
N LYS A 237 11.49 -13.46 16.21
CA LYS A 237 11.48 -13.95 14.81
C LYS A 237 11.56 -12.84 13.78
N MET A 238 11.02 -11.65 14.07
CA MET A 238 11.10 -10.52 13.15
C MET A 238 12.54 -9.99 12.94
N PHE A 239 13.47 -10.32 13.83
CA PHE A 239 14.88 -9.95 13.69
C PHE A 239 15.74 -11.09 13.15
N ALA A 240 15.27 -12.33 13.23
CA ALA A 240 16.05 -13.53 12.87
C ALA A 240 16.37 -13.63 11.36
N ASP A 241 15.52 -13.07 10.50
CA ASP A 241 15.69 -13.15 9.05
C ASP A 241 15.51 -11.75 8.41
N GLN A 242 16.59 -10.96 8.44
CA GLN A 242 16.65 -9.64 7.81
C GLN A 242 16.77 -9.74 6.27
N THR A 243 17.12 -10.91 5.73
CA THR A 243 17.19 -11.11 4.28
C THR A 243 15.83 -11.30 3.65
N ALA A 244 14.87 -11.90 4.38
CA ALA A 244 13.49 -12.03 3.91
C ALA A 244 12.73 -10.70 3.95
N ALA A 245 13.01 -9.83 4.95
CA ALA A 245 12.50 -8.47 5.07
C ALA A 245 13.31 -7.73 6.13
N ALA A 246 13.68 -6.48 5.87
CA ALA A 246 14.32 -5.63 6.85
C ALA A 246 13.36 -5.27 7.99
N THR A 247 13.91 -4.96 9.19
CA THR A 247 13.12 -4.51 10.34
C THR A 247 13.57 -3.13 10.78
N TRP A 248 12.62 -2.20 10.86
CA TRP A 248 12.80 -0.88 11.43
C TRP A 248 12.06 -0.78 12.75
N VAL A 249 12.70 -0.21 13.76
CA VAL A 249 12.12 -0.05 15.10
C VAL A 249 11.94 1.43 15.39
N ALA A 250 10.68 1.85 15.48
CA ALA A 250 10.33 3.20 15.91
C ALA A 250 10.40 3.28 17.44
N THR A 251 11.28 4.13 17.94
CA THR A 251 11.58 4.26 19.38
C THR A 251 11.87 5.70 19.76
N THR A 252 11.93 5.96 21.07
CA THR A 252 12.28 7.30 21.59
C THR A 252 13.80 7.49 21.64
N GLU A 253 14.23 8.76 21.69
CA GLU A 253 15.64 9.11 21.78
C GLU A 253 16.31 8.49 23.02
N ALA A 254 15.63 8.55 24.17
CA ALA A 254 16.15 7.98 25.41
C ALA A 254 16.39 6.47 25.33
N ALA A 255 15.46 5.73 24.71
CA ALA A 255 15.60 4.29 24.52
C ALA A 255 16.68 3.95 23.48
N ALA A 256 16.75 4.73 22.39
CA ALA A 256 17.77 4.54 21.35
C ALA A 256 19.19 4.80 21.87
N ALA A 257 19.38 5.80 22.75
CA ALA A 257 20.68 6.11 23.35
C ALA A 257 21.18 5.00 24.28
N ALA A 258 20.29 4.21 24.86
CA ALA A 258 20.61 3.08 25.73
C ALA A 258 20.74 1.75 24.97
N ASP A 259 20.47 1.73 23.66
CA ASP A 259 20.41 0.48 22.88
C ASP A 259 21.78 -0.03 22.48
N THR A 260 21.96 -1.34 22.67
CA THR A 260 23.07 -2.10 22.09
C THR A 260 22.58 -3.36 21.36
N ALA A 261 21.44 -3.88 21.75
CA ALA A 261 20.94 -5.18 21.32
C ALA A 261 20.14 -5.13 20.02
N MET A 262 19.27 -4.12 19.83
CA MET A 262 18.48 -3.98 18.60
C MET A 262 19.35 -3.65 17.39
N THR A 263 20.30 -2.72 17.57
CA THR A 263 21.28 -2.38 16.52
C THR A 263 22.12 -3.61 16.16
N ALA A 264 22.57 -4.40 17.14
CA ALA A 264 23.30 -5.63 16.90
C ALA A 264 22.51 -6.71 16.15
N SER A 265 21.17 -6.71 16.25
CA SER A 265 20.29 -7.61 15.48
C SER A 265 20.17 -7.23 14.00
N GLY A 266 20.75 -6.10 13.55
CA GLY A 266 20.64 -5.57 12.21
C GLY A 266 19.37 -4.73 11.98
N ALA A 267 18.60 -4.43 13.03
CA ALA A 267 17.44 -3.55 12.92
C ALA A 267 17.87 -2.09 12.77
N ARG A 268 17.13 -1.33 11.96
CA ARG A 268 17.31 0.12 11.85
C ARG A 268 16.43 0.83 12.86
N LEU A 269 17.04 1.61 13.76
CA LEU A 269 16.27 2.46 14.66
C LEU A 269 15.75 3.72 13.94
N LEU A 270 14.47 4.01 14.13
CA LEU A 270 13.82 5.25 13.75
C LEU A 270 13.50 6.02 15.04
N VAL A 271 14.34 6.98 15.36
CA VAL A 271 14.08 7.85 16.51
C VAL A 271 12.98 8.83 16.15
N VAL A 272 11.91 8.83 16.95
CA VAL A 272 10.74 9.71 16.82
C VAL A 272 10.33 10.21 18.21
N PRO A 273 9.62 11.35 18.31
CA PRO A 273 9.13 11.83 19.60
C PRO A 273 8.23 10.80 20.31
N PRO A 274 8.13 10.83 21.64
CA PRO A 274 7.11 10.11 22.36
C PRO A 274 5.72 10.70 22.03
N ALA A 275 4.68 9.86 22.09
CA ALA A 275 3.30 10.32 22.00
C ALA A 275 2.97 11.26 23.16
N ALA A 276 2.14 12.28 22.91
CA ALA A 276 1.80 13.32 23.89
C ALA A 276 1.13 12.77 25.16
N ASP A 277 0.43 11.63 25.05
CA ASP A 277 -0.20 10.92 26.17
C ASP A 277 0.76 9.95 26.90
N GLY A 278 2.02 9.88 26.47
CA GLY A 278 3.01 8.92 27.00
C GLY A 278 2.78 7.48 26.56
N GLY A 279 1.79 7.22 25.72
CA GLY A 279 1.35 5.86 25.33
C GLY A 279 2.21 5.17 24.28
N GLY A 280 3.38 5.68 23.93
CA GLY A 280 4.24 5.06 22.92
C GLY A 280 5.03 6.09 22.12
N VAL A 281 5.23 5.84 20.83
CA VAL A 281 5.84 6.78 19.89
C VAL A 281 4.78 7.66 19.22
N ASP A 282 5.14 8.87 18.83
CA ASP A 282 4.28 9.74 18.01
C ASP A 282 4.10 9.12 16.61
N LEU A 283 2.89 8.63 16.34
CA LEU A 283 2.57 7.98 15.08
C LEU A 283 2.49 8.95 13.89
N VAL A 284 2.22 10.25 14.13
CA VAL A 284 2.21 11.26 13.06
C VAL A 284 3.64 11.53 12.62
N ALA A 285 4.54 11.79 13.56
CA ALA A 285 5.97 11.95 13.28
C ALA A 285 6.56 10.69 12.62
N LEU A 286 6.15 9.50 13.07
CA LEU A 286 6.55 8.24 12.43
C LEU A 286 6.05 8.18 10.98
N ALA A 287 4.81 8.55 10.71
CA ALA A 287 4.24 8.54 9.35
C ALA A 287 5.01 9.46 8.39
N GLU A 288 5.34 10.67 8.84
CA GLU A 288 6.17 11.60 8.06
C GLU A 288 7.57 11.03 7.80
N ARG A 289 8.17 10.40 8.80
CA ARG A 289 9.47 9.75 8.65
C ARG A 289 9.42 8.61 7.63
N LEU A 290 8.41 7.73 7.69
CA LEU A 290 8.23 6.65 6.74
C LEU A 290 8.02 7.16 5.31
N ALA A 291 7.28 8.26 5.13
CA ALA A 291 7.12 8.90 3.81
C ALA A 291 8.44 9.50 3.29
N SER A 292 9.24 10.11 4.15
CA SER A 292 10.55 10.67 3.77
C SER A 292 11.53 9.56 3.35
N ASP A 293 11.47 8.40 4.00
CA ASP A 293 12.21 7.19 3.63
C ASP A 293 11.64 6.51 2.36
N GLY A 294 10.52 7.00 1.81
CA GLY A 294 9.99 6.59 0.49
C GLY A 294 8.77 5.67 0.55
N LEU A 295 8.33 5.21 1.72
CA LEU A 295 7.19 4.30 1.84
C LEU A 295 5.90 4.96 1.39
N THR A 296 5.07 4.21 0.67
CA THR A 296 3.79 4.68 0.15
C THR A 296 2.60 3.97 0.82
N ARG A 297 2.74 2.71 1.23
CA ARG A 297 1.65 1.90 1.79
C ARG A 297 2.12 1.14 3.03
N VAL A 298 1.44 1.33 4.15
CA VAL A 298 1.71 0.64 5.42
C VAL A 298 0.49 -0.16 5.85
N LEU A 299 0.69 -1.44 6.10
CA LEU A 299 -0.32 -2.34 6.66
C LEU A 299 -0.17 -2.38 8.19
N ILE A 300 -1.20 -2.01 8.92
CA ILE A 300 -1.22 -2.20 10.37
C ILE A 300 -1.86 -3.56 10.66
N GLU A 301 -1.06 -4.47 11.21
CA GLU A 301 -1.51 -5.74 11.78
C GLU A 301 -1.15 -5.78 13.26
N GLY A 302 -1.90 -5.06 14.07
CA GLY A 302 -1.56 -4.93 15.49
C GLY A 302 -2.74 -5.21 16.41
N GLY A 303 -2.47 -5.22 17.70
CA GLY A 303 -3.49 -5.30 18.73
C GLY A 303 -4.31 -4.02 18.82
N GLY A 304 -5.40 -4.07 19.58
CA GLY A 304 -6.37 -2.98 19.69
C GLY A 304 -5.78 -1.64 20.14
N LEU A 305 -4.67 -1.64 20.89
CA LEU A 305 -4.02 -0.40 21.34
C LEU A 305 -3.41 0.39 20.17
N LEU A 306 -2.67 -0.28 19.25
CA LEU A 306 -2.10 0.37 18.09
C LEU A 306 -3.21 0.82 17.13
N ALA A 307 -4.26 0.01 16.96
CA ALA A 307 -5.42 0.37 16.15
C ALA A 307 -6.10 1.64 16.68
N ALA A 308 -6.34 1.73 18.00
CA ALA A 308 -6.91 2.90 18.64
C ALA A 308 -6.02 4.15 18.50
N ALA A 309 -4.71 4.00 18.71
CA ALA A 309 -3.75 5.11 18.55
C ALA A 309 -3.71 5.63 17.11
N ALA A 310 -3.68 4.74 16.11
CA ALA A 310 -3.67 5.13 14.70
C ALA A 310 -5.00 5.78 14.25
N LEU A 311 -6.14 5.33 14.78
CA LEU A 311 -7.43 5.98 14.56
C LEU A 311 -7.47 7.38 15.18
N LYS A 312 -7.07 7.54 16.45
CA LYS A 312 -7.00 8.85 17.13
C LYS A 312 -6.07 9.83 16.41
N ALA A 313 -4.97 9.34 15.85
CA ALA A 313 -4.03 10.14 15.06
C ALA A 313 -4.54 10.47 13.63
N GLY A 314 -5.75 10.02 13.22
CA GLY A 314 -6.31 10.28 11.90
C GLY A 314 -5.51 9.65 10.75
N LEU A 315 -4.78 8.56 11.02
CA LEU A 315 -3.89 7.96 10.03
C LEU A 315 -4.56 6.90 9.15
N ILE A 316 -5.68 6.30 9.59
CA ILE A 316 -6.29 5.17 8.88
C ILE A 316 -7.05 5.65 7.64
N ASP A 317 -6.56 5.31 6.46
CA ASP A 317 -7.20 5.59 5.17
C ASP A 317 -8.14 4.45 4.73
N GLN A 318 -7.80 3.21 5.11
CA GLN A 318 -8.56 2.02 4.74
C GLN A 318 -8.60 1.01 5.90
N ILE A 319 -9.73 0.35 6.05
CA ILE A 319 -9.88 -0.81 6.95
C ILE A 319 -10.19 -2.03 6.09
N VAL A 320 -9.49 -3.14 6.33
CA VAL A 320 -9.82 -4.46 5.77
C VAL A 320 -10.17 -5.37 6.95
N ALA A 321 -11.46 -5.61 7.11
CA ALA A 321 -12.03 -6.40 8.20
C ALA A 321 -12.37 -7.82 7.72
N PHE A 322 -11.77 -8.82 8.36
CA PHE A 322 -12.16 -10.23 8.23
C PHE A 322 -12.95 -10.61 9.47
N ARG A 323 -14.16 -11.12 9.29
CA ARG A 323 -15.04 -11.49 10.39
C ARG A 323 -15.39 -12.98 10.29
N GLY A 324 -14.94 -13.73 11.29
CA GLY A 324 -15.29 -15.16 11.46
C GLY A 324 -16.60 -15.34 12.19
N GLY A 325 -17.22 -16.51 12.04
CA GLY A 325 -18.50 -16.86 12.64
C GLY A 325 -18.48 -17.20 14.14
N GLN A 326 -17.33 -17.04 14.84
CA GLN A 326 -17.19 -17.35 16.26
C GLN A 326 -17.68 -16.20 17.15
N ILE A 327 -18.16 -16.52 18.36
CA ILE A 327 -18.47 -15.57 19.44
C ILE A 327 -17.54 -15.87 20.60
N ILE A 328 -16.84 -14.85 21.11
CA ILE A 328 -15.86 -14.97 22.20
C ILE A 328 -16.39 -14.41 23.50
N GLY A 329 -17.19 -13.35 23.46
CA GLY A 329 -17.78 -12.70 24.63
C GLY A 329 -17.12 -11.37 25.02
N GLY A 330 -17.78 -10.67 25.96
CA GLY A 330 -17.42 -9.31 26.32
C GLY A 330 -16.05 -9.15 27.01
N ASP A 331 -15.53 -10.20 27.62
CA ASP A 331 -14.22 -10.25 28.28
C ASP A 331 -13.07 -10.59 27.32
N GLY A 332 -13.36 -10.92 26.05
CA GLY A 332 -12.34 -11.07 25.01
C GLY A 332 -11.66 -9.75 24.64
N LEU A 333 -10.45 -9.82 24.10
CA LEU A 333 -9.69 -8.63 23.68
C LEU A 333 -10.35 -7.95 22.48
N PRO A 334 -10.67 -6.65 22.55
CA PRO A 334 -11.35 -5.94 21.45
C PRO A 334 -10.38 -5.64 20.29
N ALA A 335 -10.94 -5.57 19.07
CA ALA A 335 -10.18 -5.20 17.87
C ALA A 335 -9.65 -3.76 17.90
N VAL A 336 -10.34 -2.86 18.58
CA VAL A 336 -9.94 -1.48 18.83
C VAL A 336 -9.97 -1.24 20.33
N GLY A 337 -8.88 -0.74 20.89
CA GLY A 337 -8.77 -0.38 22.30
C GLY A 337 -9.68 0.78 22.68
N ALA A 338 -9.66 1.19 23.94
CA ALA A 338 -10.50 2.27 24.44
C ALA A 338 -10.28 3.59 23.69
N MET A 339 -11.37 4.15 23.16
CA MET A 339 -11.38 5.40 22.40
C MET A 339 -11.88 6.58 23.20
N ALA A 340 -12.56 6.33 24.34
CA ALA A 340 -13.20 7.35 25.19
C ALA A 340 -14.21 8.23 24.42
N ILE A 341 -14.91 7.66 23.43
CA ILE A 341 -15.95 8.35 22.66
C ILE A 341 -17.22 8.42 23.53
N ALA A 342 -17.62 9.62 23.87
CA ALA A 342 -18.80 9.85 24.70
C ALA A 342 -20.08 10.07 23.88
N ASP A 343 -19.95 10.53 22.63
CA ASP A 343 -21.06 10.82 21.73
C ASP A 343 -20.84 10.15 20.37
N LEU A 344 -21.91 9.63 19.77
CA LEU A 344 -21.83 8.99 18.46
C LEU A 344 -21.36 9.94 17.33
N SER A 345 -21.60 11.24 17.48
CA SER A 345 -21.12 12.24 16.53
C SER A 345 -19.59 12.34 16.46
N ALA A 346 -18.88 11.92 17.54
CA ALA A 346 -17.44 11.85 17.60
C ALA A 346 -16.87 10.50 17.10
N ALA A 347 -17.73 9.58 16.68
CA ALA A 347 -17.29 8.28 16.17
C ALA A 347 -16.59 8.42 14.80
N PHE A 348 -15.58 7.60 14.56
CA PHE A 348 -14.90 7.56 13.26
C PHE A 348 -15.80 6.87 12.21
N HIS A 349 -16.00 7.53 11.09
CA HIS A 349 -16.84 7.03 10.00
C HIS A 349 -16.01 6.57 8.80
N PHE A 350 -16.36 5.39 8.29
CA PHE A 350 -15.75 4.81 7.09
C PHE A 350 -16.87 4.29 6.18
N THR A 351 -16.76 4.54 4.88
CA THR A 351 -17.71 4.04 3.88
C THR A 351 -17.28 2.66 3.39
N ARG A 352 -18.19 1.69 3.43
CA ARG A 352 -17.93 0.36 2.85
C ARG A 352 -17.87 0.45 1.34
N VAL A 353 -16.74 0.00 0.77
CA VAL A 353 -16.48 0.02 -0.68
C VAL A 353 -16.50 -1.38 -1.30
N ASP A 354 -16.35 -2.43 -0.49
CA ASP A 354 -16.42 -3.82 -0.96
C ASP A 354 -16.85 -4.76 0.17
N SER A 355 -17.48 -5.88 -0.19
CA SER A 355 -17.85 -6.95 0.74
C SER A 355 -17.93 -8.27 -0.02
N GLN A 356 -17.24 -9.29 0.47
CA GLN A 356 -17.23 -10.62 -0.18
C GLN A 356 -17.09 -11.75 0.83
N ALA A 357 -17.67 -12.91 0.50
CA ALA A 357 -17.41 -14.15 1.22
C ALA A 357 -16.00 -14.66 0.93
N VAL A 358 -15.31 -15.11 1.98
CA VAL A 358 -13.94 -15.64 1.89
C VAL A 358 -13.87 -16.96 2.69
N GLY A 359 -14.25 -18.06 2.05
CA GLY A 359 -14.56 -19.29 2.75
C GLY A 359 -15.83 -19.10 3.61
N ASP A 360 -15.74 -19.47 4.89
CA ASP A 360 -16.81 -19.28 5.86
C ASP A 360 -16.78 -17.90 6.54
N ASP A 361 -15.81 -17.07 6.20
CA ASP A 361 -15.64 -15.71 6.73
C ASP A 361 -16.20 -14.67 5.77
N VAL A 362 -16.36 -13.44 6.26
CA VAL A 362 -16.67 -12.26 5.46
C VAL A 362 -15.46 -11.31 5.48
N MET A 363 -15.04 -10.84 4.30
CA MET A 363 -14.10 -9.74 4.16
C MET A 363 -14.85 -8.48 3.73
N GLU A 364 -14.65 -7.39 4.45
CA GLU A 364 -15.21 -6.07 4.13
C GLU A 364 -14.08 -5.06 4.02
N ILE A 365 -14.18 -4.15 3.04
CA ILE A 365 -13.23 -3.05 2.84
C ILE A 365 -13.97 -1.75 3.05
N TYR A 366 -13.42 -0.92 3.94
CA TYR A 366 -13.94 0.40 4.25
C TYR A 366 -12.89 1.45 3.93
N ARG A 367 -13.29 2.62 3.49
CA ARG A 367 -12.41 3.78 3.26
C ARG A 367 -12.92 5.00 4.00
N GLN A 368 -11.99 5.81 4.47
CA GLN A 368 -12.31 7.14 4.97
C GLN A 368 -12.79 7.99 3.79
N SER A 369 -13.94 8.65 3.94
CA SER A 369 -14.39 9.65 2.98
C SER A 369 -13.48 10.88 3.13
N PHE A 370 -12.76 11.21 2.07
CA PHE A 370 -12.01 12.48 2.03
C PHE A 370 -12.98 13.55 1.55
N SER A 371 -13.40 14.43 2.45
CA SER A 371 -14.14 15.66 2.13
C SER A 371 -13.23 16.71 1.51
#